data_01755d7e12f0415c39eb25da6ee4cbbf
#
_entry.id   01755d7e12f0415c39eb25da6ee4cbbf
#
_cell.length_a   1.000
_cell.length_b   1.000
_cell.length_c   1.000
_cell.angle_alpha   90.00
_cell.angle_beta   90.00
_cell.angle_gamma   90.00
#
_symmetry.space_group_name_H-M   'P 1'
#
loop_
_entity.id
_entity.type
_entity.pdbx_description
1 polymer ?
#
loop_
_entity_poly.entity_id
_entity_poly.type
_entity_poly.pdbx_seq_one_letter_code
_entity_poly.pdbx_strand_id
1 'polypeptide(L)'
;MRHLFFAATLAAALPFHDLPSQFEKIAGDAKGRVGVAVKIVESGETADLHGDERFPMHSVYKLPISMAVLQRVDRGELKLDQQVKVEPSDFVRTGMYSPVRDKYPDGTELTIAELLRYTICESDGSASDVLMKLIGGPGSVMAYLKEIQVPNIQVVNYEKEIGRDWETQYRNWATPKAALALLVALQRELSAESQTLLLKLMTEAIPGAKRLKGELPAGTVVAHKTGTGGTRNGITSATNDIGIITLPDGRHLAVAVFVSDSAADDDTRDAIIARLAKAAWNAAQSLGRE
;
A
#
# COMPACT_ATOMS: atom_id res chain seq x y z
N MET A 1 40.76 33.66 15.50
CA MET A 1 39.90 32.70 14.79
C MET A 1 39.30 31.76 15.81
N ARG A 2 38.00 31.91 16.12
CA ARG A 2 37.28 30.99 17.03
C ARG A 2 36.61 29.92 16.18
N HIS A 3 37.07 28.68 16.28
CA HIS A 3 36.43 27.54 15.69
C HIS A 3 35.14 27.20 16.46
N LEU A 4 33.97 27.49 15.90
CA LEU A 4 32.71 26.95 16.38
C LEU A 4 32.64 25.49 15.99
N PHE A 5 32.78 24.58 16.95
CA PHE A 5 32.40 23.18 16.83
C PHE A 5 30.86 23.10 16.89
N PHE A 6 30.21 22.85 15.75
CA PHE A 6 28.83 22.39 15.75
C PHE A 6 28.82 20.93 16.23
N ALA A 7 28.45 20.73 17.49
CA ALA A 7 28.12 19.41 17.98
C ALA A 7 26.78 18.99 17.35
N ALA A 8 26.83 18.14 16.32
CA ALA A 8 25.68 17.42 15.87
C ALA A 8 25.27 16.46 16.99
N THR A 9 24.20 16.77 17.71
CA THR A 9 23.55 15.84 18.61
C THR A 9 22.99 14.69 17.76
N LEU A 10 23.71 13.57 17.72
CA LEU A 10 23.17 12.30 17.27
C LEU A 10 22.03 11.96 18.23
N ALA A 11 20.78 12.14 17.78
CA ALA A 11 19.65 11.58 18.51
C ALA A 11 19.85 10.06 18.51
N ALA A 12 20.02 9.47 19.69
CA ALA A 12 20.11 8.02 19.84
C ALA A 12 18.86 7.40 19.22
N ALA A 13 19.04 6.52 18.25
CA ALA A 13 17.93 5.80 17.64
C ALA A 13 17.31 4.89 18.71
N LEU A 14 16.00 5.00 18.91
CA LEU A 14 15.28 4.16 19.87
C LEU A 14 15.29 2.69 19.41
N PRO A 15 15.43 1.75 20.34
CA PRO A 15 15.31 0.32 20.03
C PRO A 15 13.97 -0.01 19.40
N PHE A 16 13.92 -1.07 18.59
CA PHE A 16 12.71 -1.47 17.85
C PHE A 16 11.51 -1.76 18.78
N HIS A 17 11.77 -2.21 20.02
CA HIS A 17 10.74 -2.45 21.03
C HIS A 17 10.06 -1.18 21.58
N ASP A 18 10.65 0.00 21.40
CA ASP A 18 10.07 1.28 21.81
C ASP A 18 9.17 1.92 20.75
N LEU A 19 9.16 1.34 19.53
CA LEU A 19 8.35 1.85 18.41
C LEU A 19 6.86 1.99 18.71
N PRO A 20 6.17 1.04 19.40
CA PRO A 20 4.75 1.20 19.70
C PRO A 20 4.43 2.49 20.47
N SER A 21 5.24 2.85 21.47
CA SER A 21 5.09 4.09 22.23
C SER A 21 5.35 5.33 21.38
N GLN A 22 6.28 5.26 20.44
CA GLN A 22 6.57 6.35 19.52
C GLN A 22 5.45 6.48 18.48
N PHE A 23 4.91 5.37 17.95
CA PHE A 23 3.78 5.36 17.04
C PHE A 23 2.55 6.00 17.66
N GLU A 24 2.25 5.69 18.94
CA GLU A 24 1.10 6.27 19.65
C GLU A 24 1.20 7.80 19.74
N LYS A 25 2.39 8.33 20.06
CA LYS A 25 2.63 9.79 20.10
C LYS A 25 2.41 10.45 18.73
N ILE A 26 2.90 9.83 17.64
CA ILE A 26 2.72 10.35 16.28
C ILE A 26 1.26 10.26 15.86
N ALA A 27 0.59 9.16 16.20
CA ALA A 27 -0.81 8.91 15.86
C ALA A 27 -1.79 9.92 16.50
N GLY A 28 -1.42 10.54 17.62
CA GLY A 28 -2.26 11.50 18.35
C GLY A 28 -2.75 12.68 17.51
N ASP A 29 -1.99 13.10 16.49
CA ASP A 29 -2.35 14.22 15.61
C ASP A 29 -3.42 13.85 14.56
N ALA A 30 -3.71 12.55 14.37
CA ALA A 30 -4.57 12.07 13.29
C ALA A 30 -6.05 12.47 13.45
N LYS A 31 -6.49 12.81 14.67
CA LYS A 31 -7.91 13.08 14.98
C LYS A 31 -8.84 12.00 14.39
N GLY A 32 -8.40 10.76 14.47
CA GLY A 32 -9.03 9.58 13.89
C GLY A 32 -8.31 8.32 14.36
N ARG A 33 -8.55 7.21 13.67
CA ARG A 33 -7.93 5.92 13.98
C ARG A 33 -6.64 5.75 13.17
N VAL A 34 -5.59 5.27 13.83
CA VAL A 34 -4.30 4.95 13.17
C VAL A 34 -3.92 3.51 13.50
N GLY A 35 -3.60 2.74 12.47
CA GLY A 35 -3.06 1.40 12.60
C GLY A 35 -1.72 1.28 11.86
N VAL A 36 -0.73 0.72 12.52
CA VAL A 36 0.63 0.57 11.98
C VAL A 36 1.10 -0.85 12.23
N ALA A 37 1.81 -1.42 11.26
CA ALA A 37 2.62 -2.61 11.47
C ALA A 37 3.91 -2.49 10.65
N VAL A 38 5.04 -2.87 11.23
CA VAL A 38 6.35 -2.83 10.59
C VAL A 38 7.12 -4.13 10.86
N LYS A 39 7.97 -4.50 9.89
CA LYS A 39 8.82 -5.70 10.00
C LYS A 39 10.12 -5.50 9.23
N ILE A 40 11.25 -5.85 9.85
CA ILE A 40 12.48 -6.10 9.12
C ILE A 40 12.37 -7.52 8.54
N VAL A 41 12.37 -7.62 7.21
CA VAL A 41 12.04 -8.87 6.52
C VAL A 41 13.06 -9.95 6.84
N GLU A 42 14.34 -9.62 6.84
CA GLU A 42 15.46 -10.55 6.98
C GLU A 42 15.62 -11.06 8.42
N SER A 43 15.50 -10.19 9.41
CA SER A 43 15.72 -10.55 10.83
C SER A 43 14.44 -10.93 11.57
N GLY A 44 13.29 -10.48 11.06
CA GLY A 44 11.98 -10.86 11.58
C GLY A 44 11.45 -9.96 12.69
N GLU A 45 12.21 -8.95 13.17
CA GLU A 45 11.72 -8.00 14.16
C GLU A 45 10.45 -7.29 13.68
N THR A 46 9.48 -7.16 14.58
CA THR A 46 8.19 -6.53 14.32
C THR A 46 7.81 -5.54 15.41
N ALA A 47 7.08 -4.50 15.02
CA ALA A 47 6.38 -3.62 15.95
C ALA A 47 5.05 -3.19 15.34
N ASP A 48 4.06 -2.93 16.17
CA ASP A 48 2.74 -2.48 15.70
C ASP A 48 2.04 -1.55 16.70
N LEU A 49 1.08 -0.79 16.17
CA LEU A 49 0.07 -0.05 16.91
C LEU A 49 -1.28 -0.39 16.29
N HIS A 50 -2.25 -0.86 17.07
CA HIS A 50 -3.56 -1.31 16.60
C HIS A 50 -3.48 -2.30 15.42
N GLY A 51 -2.43 -3.13 15.42
CA GLY A 51 -2.08 -4.02 14.31
C GLY A 51 -3.13 -5.06 13.95
N ASP A 52 -4.07 -5.38 14.84
CA ASP A 52 -5.16 -6.34 14.65
C ASP A 52 -6.53 -5.69 14.39
N GLU A 53 -6.61 -4.35 14.38
CA GLU A 53 -7.84 -3.63 14.05
C GLU A 53 -8.07 -3.58 12.54
N ARG A 54 -9.36 -3.51 12.15
CA ARG A 54 -9.77 -3.44 10.75
C ARG A 54 -9.79 -1.99 10.26
N PHE A 55 -9.20 -1.75 9.10
CA PHE A 55 -9.16 -0.46 8.42
C PHE A 55 -9.65 -0.59 6.98
N PRO A 56 -10.42 0.37 6.44
CA PRO A 56 -10.82 0.37 5.04
C PRO A 56 -9.58 0.53 4.15
N MET A 57 -9.42 -0.39 3.19
CA MET A 57 -8.21 -0.45 2.37
C MET A 57 -8.16 0.61 1.27
N HIS A 58 -9.32 0.94 0.68
CA HIS A 58 -9.33 1.65 -0.59
C HIS A 58 -8.33 1.02 -1.56
N SER A 59 -7.63 1.79 -2.37
CA SER A 59 -6.74 1.26 -3.41
C SER A 59 -5.60 0.34 -2.92
N VAL A 60 -5.40 0.16 -1.61
CA VAL A 60 -4.45 -0.86 -1.09
C VAL A 60 -4.85 -2.26 -1.56
N TYR A 61 -6.16 -2.55 -1.70
CA TYR A 61 -6.63 -3.87 -2.15
C TYR A 61 -6.23 -4.21 -3.61
N LYS A 62 -5.73 -3.24 -4.38
CA LYS A 62 -5.19 -3.46 -5.73
C LYS A 62 -3.90 -4.30 -5.71
N LEU A 63 -3.18 -4.30 -4.58
CA LEU A 63 -2.00 -5.15 -4.41
C LEU A 63 -2.35 -6.65 -4.43
N PRO A 64 -3.25 -7.18 -3.59
CA PRO A 64 -3.63 -8.60 -3.66
C PRO A 64 -4.30 -8.98 -4.98
N ILE A 65 -5.02 -8.06 -5.67
CA ILE A 65 -5.52 -8.32 -7.03
C ILE A 65 -4.34 -8.57 -7.98
N SER A 66 -3.35 -7.67 -7.99
CA SER A 66 -2.19 -7.77 -8.88
C SER A 66 -1.35 -9.01 -8.59
N MET A 67 -1.18 -9.37 -7.31
CA MET A 67 -0.51 -10.62 -6.91
C MET A 67 -1.26 -11.85 -7.41
N ALA A 68 -2.59 -11.90 -7.30
CA ALA A 68 -3.40 -13.01 -7.78
C ALA A 68 -3.36 -13.15 -9.32
N VAL A 69 -3.29 -12.01 -10.05
CA VAL A 69 -3.08 -12.01 -11.51
C VAL A 69 -1.71 -12.56 -11.86
N LEU A 70 -0.66 -12.09 -11.19
CA LEU A 70 0.72 -12.52 -11.45
C LEU A 70 0.94 -14.00 -11.09
N GLN A 71 0.30 -14.51 -10.02
CA GLN A 71 0.33 -15.95 -9.73
C GLN A 71 -0.22 -16.78 -10.91
N ARG A 72 -1.29 -16.34 -11.56
CA ARG A 72 -1.82 -17.02 -12.77
C ARG A 72 -0.88 -16.91 -13.97
N VAL A 73 -0.15 -15.79 -14.08
CA VAL A 73 0.92 -15.67 -15.08
C VAL A 73 2.04 -16.66 -14.78
N ASP A 74 2.48 -16.78 -13.53
CA ASP A 74 3.53 -17.72 -13.10
C ASP A 74 3.13 -19.19 -13.33
N ARG A 75 1.82 -19.49 -13.27
CA ARG A 75 1.25 -20.82 -13.58
C ARG A 75 1.03 -21.06 -15.08
N GLY A 76 1.29 -20.07 -15.92
CA GLY A 76 1.03 -20.16 -17.36
C GLY A 76 -0.46 -20.12 -17.78
N GLU A 77 -1.36 -19.79 -16.84
CA GLU A 77 -2.80 -19.64 -17.10
C GLU A 77 -3.10 -18.32 -17.82
N LEU A 78 -2.30 -17.28 -17.60
CA LEU A 78 -2.36 -15.97 -18.24
C LEU A 78 -0.98 -15.60 -18.82
N LYS A 79 -0.95 -14.60 -19.73
CA LYS A 79 0.29 -14.04 -20.26
C LYS A 79 0.29 -12.53 -20.12
N LEU A 80 1.45 -11.93 -19.78
CA LEU A 80 1.58 -10.49 -19.59
C LEU A 80 1.24 -9.70 -20.89
N ASP A 81 1.54 -10.25 -22.05
CA ASP A 81 1.24 -9.68 -23.37
C ASP A 81 -0.19 -10.00 -23.88
N GLN A 82 -0.96 -10.80 -23.13
CA GLN A 82 -2.35 -11.10 -23.47
C GLN A 82 -3.20 -9.82 -23.51
N GLN A 83 -3.87 -9.60 -24.63
CA GLN A 83 -4.82 -8.50 -24.81
C GLN A 83 -6.10 -8.76 -24.04
N VAL A 84 -6.58 -7.73 -23.36
CA VAL A 84 -7.82 -7.73 -22.61
C VAL A 84 -8.65 -6.55 -23.07
N LYS A 85 -9.90 -6.82 -23.48
CA LYS A 85 -10.84 -5.78 -23.87
C LYS A 85 -11.33 -5.04 -22.63
N VAL A 86 -11.22 -3.72 -22.67
CA VAL A 86 -11.75 -2.80 -21.66
C VAL A 86 -12.92 -2.06 -22.29
N GLU A 87 -14.12 -2.33 -21.82
CA GLU A 87 -15.34 -1.75 -22.34
C GLU A 87 -15.82 -0.58 -21.48
N PRO A 88 -16.61 0.36 -22.03
CA PRO A 88 -17.22 1.45 -21.24
C PRO A 88 -18.01 0.95 -20.02
N SER A 89 -18.58 -0.26 -20.08
CA SER A 89 -19.28 -0.92 -18.97
C SER A 89 -18.37 -1.33 -17.81
N ASP A 90 -17.04 -1.42 -18.03
CA ASP A 90 -16.04 -1.75 -17.02
C ASP A 90 -15.57 -0.50 -16.26
N PHE A 91 -15.88 0.69 -16.79
CA PHE A 91 -15.39 1.93 -16.18
C PHE A 91 -16.05 2.22 -14.82
N VAL A 92 -15.22 2.71 -13.91
CA VAL A 92 -15.73 3.37 -12.70
C VAL A 92 -16.50 4.63 -13.11
N ARG A 93 -17.49 5.01 -12.29
CA ARG A 93 -18.32 6.20 -12.57
C ARG A 93 -17.51 7.48 -12.65
N THR A 94 -18.06 8.47 -13.33
CA THR A 94 -17.54 9.84 -13.36
C THR A 94 -17.39 10.36 -11.93
N GLY A 95 -16.26 11.03 -11.62
CA GLY A 95 -15.88 11.49 -10.29
C GLY A 95 -15.00 10.52 -9.50
N MET A 96 -14.90 9.25 -9.92
CA MET A 96 -13.87 8.34 -9.43
C MET A 96 -12.64 8.40 -10.35
N TYR A 97 -11.46 8.17 -9.78
CA TYR A 97 -10.20 8.28 -10.51
C TYR A 97 -9.98 7.09 -11.45
N SER A 98 -9.82 7.36 -12.74
CA SER A 98 -9.50 6.36 -13.76
C SER A 98 -8.87 6.98 -15.02
N PRO A 99 -7.53 7.08 -15.06
CA PRO A 99 -6.80 7.47 -16.28
C PRO A 99 -7.16 6.65 -17.53
N VAL A 100 -7.44 5.35 -17.38
CA VAL A 100 -7.84 4.49 -18.51
C VAL A 100 -9.15 4.98 -19.11
N ARG A 101 -10.19 5.21 -18.31
CA ARG A 101 -11.47 5.76 -18.78
C ARG A 101 -11.29 7.11 -19.47
N ASP A 102 -10.50 7.99 -18.84
CA ASP A 102 -10.33 9.37 -19.32
C ASP A 102 -9.54 9.42 -20.64
N LYS A 103 -8.60 8.48 -20.84
CA LYS A 103 -7.80 8.34 -22.05
C LYS A 103 -8.55 7.60 -23.19
N TYR A 104 -9.40 6.63 -22.86
CA TYR A 104 -10.07 5.75 -23.80
C TYR A 104 -11.58 5.68 -23.54
N PRO A 105 -12.33 6.78 -23.71
CA PRO A 105 -13.74 6.87 -23.29
C PRO A 105 -14.67 5.87 -24.01
N ASP A 106 -14.29 5.43 -25.19
CA ASP A 106 -15.05 4.47 -26.00
C ASP A 106 -14.62 3.01 -25.77
N GLY A 107 -13.70 2.77 -24.82
CA GLY A 107 -13.08 1.48 -24.59
C GLY A 107 -11.78 1.30 -25.38
N THR A 108 -11.07 0.21 -25.10
CA THR A 108 -9.79 -0.11 -25.73
C THR A 108 -9.41 -1.57 -25.51
N GLU A 109 -8.31 -2.01 -26.08
CA GLU A 109 -7.62 -3.24 -25.71
C GLU A 109 -6.28 -2.89 -25.06
N LEU A 110 -5.99 -3.49 -23.90
CA LEU A 110 -4.75 -3.32 -23.17
C LEU A 110 -4.18 -4.69 -22.80
N THR A 111 -2.87 -4.80 -22.77
CA THR A 111 -2.22 -6.01 -22.26
C THR A 111 -2.40 -6.12 -20.74
N ILE A 112 -2.27 -7.34 -20.19
CA ILE A 112 -2.26 -7.54 -18.74
C ILE A 112 -1.14 -6.71 -18.06
N ALA A 113 0.03 -6.60 -18.71
CA ALA A 113 1.13 -5.78 -18.21
C ALA A 113 0.75 -4.30 -18.11
N GLU A 114 0.06 -3.75 -19.11
CA GLU A 114 -0.43 -2.37 -19.09
C GLU A 114 -1.50 -2.16 -18.02
N LEU A 115 -2.43 -3.10 -17.87
CA LEU A 115 -3.46 -3.05 -16.83
C LEU A 115 -2.85 -3.10 -15.43
N LEU A 116 -1.82 -3.94 -15.20
CA LEU A 116 -1.06 -3.97 -13.94
C LEU A 116 -0.36 -2.63 -13.68
N ARG A 117 0.24 -2.02 -14.71
CA ARG A 117 0.86 -0.70 -14.59
C ARG A 117 -0.16 0.38 -14.20
N TYR A 118 -1.29 0.46 -14.90
CA TYR A 118 -2.36 1.39 -14.52
C TYR A 118 -2.88 1.15 -13.11
N THR A 119 -3.07 -0.13 -12.72
CA THR A 119 -3.57 -0.52 -11.39
C THR A 119 -2.62 -0.13 -10.26
N ILE A 120 -1.32 -0.38 -10.42
CA ILE A 120 -0.33 -0.18 -9.35
C ILE A 120 0.29 1.21 -9.41
N CYS A 121 0.83 1.64 -10.58
CA CYS A 121 1.54 2.93 -10.67
C CYS A 121 0.59 4.11 -10.58
N GLU A 122 -0.55 4.05 -11.27
CA GLU A 122 -1.51 5.16 -11.37
C GLU A 122 -2.70 4.98 -10.42
N SER A 123 -2.84 3.81 -9.80
CA SER A 123 -3.97 3.48 -8.92
C SER A 123 -5.34 3.53 -9.64
N ASP A 124 -5.38 3.23 -10.94
CA ASP A 124 -6.58 3.27 -11.79
C ASP A 124 -7.68 2.31 -11.28
N GLY A 125 -8.89 2.82 -11.12
CA GLY A 125 -10.03 2.06 -10.62
C GLY A 125 -10.60 1.10 -11.66
N SER A 126 -10.72 1.53 -12.92
CA SER A 126 -11.26 0.69 -13.99
C SER A 126 -10.31 -0.45 -14.36
N ALA A 127 -8.99 -0.17 -14.45
CA ALA A 127 -8.00 -1.20 -14.72
C ALA A 127 -7.98 -2.28 -13.63
N SER A 128 -8.10 -1.89 -12.36
CA SER A 128 -8.18 -2.85 -11.25
C SER A 128 -9.44 -3.73 -11.32
N ASP A 129 -10.58 -3.15 -11.68
CA ASP A 129 -11.83 -3.89 -11.82
C ASP A 129 -11.78 -4.87 -13.00
N VAL A 130 -11.16 -4.48 -14.13
CA VAL A 130 -10.93 -5.36 -15.28
C VAL A 130 -10.03 -6.54 -14.90
N LEU A 131 -8.90 -6.30 -14.19
CA LEU A 131 -8.03 -7.37 -13.73
C LEU A 131 -8.74 -8.30 -12.75
N MET A 132 -9.50 -7.75 -11.80
CA MET A 132 -10.25 -8.56 -10.84
C MET A 132 -11.34 -9.39 -11.53
N LYS A 133 -12.05 -8.84 -12.52
CA LYS A 133 -13.03 -9.54 -13.37
C LYS A 133 -12.36 -10.67 -14.15
N LEU A 134 -11.19 -10.42 -14.74
CA LEU A 134 -10.42 -11.40 -15.53
C LEU A 134 -10.10 -12.66 -14.73
N ILE A 135 -9.77 -12.52 -13.46
CA ILE A 135 -9.47 -13.65 -12.58
C ILE A 135 -10.69 -14.29 -11.90
N GLY A 136 -11.91 -13.81 -12.19
CA GLY A 136 -13.16 -14.38 -11.64
C GLY A 136 -13.74 -13.63 -10.44
N GLY A 137 -13.35 -12.36 -10.24
CA GLY A 137 -13.94 -11.47 -9.25
C GLY A 137 -13.35 -11.54 -7.84
N PRO A 138 -13.99 -10.84 -6.88
CA PRO A 138 -13.51 -10.78 -5.49
C PRO A 138 -13.30 -12.14 -4.85
N GLY A 139 -14.14 -13.13 -5.16
CA GLY A 139 -14.03 -14.50 -4.64
C GLY A 139 -12.69 -15.16 -4.99
N SER A 140 -12.15 -14.89 -6.18
CA SER A 140 -10.83 -15.40 -6.59
C SER A 140 -9.68 -14.72 -5.86
N VAL A 141 -9.79 -13.41 -5.56
CA VAL A 141 -8.82 -12.71 -4.71
C VAL A 141 -8.83 -13.29 -3.30
N MET A 142 -10.01 -13.56 -2.73
CA MET A 142 -10.14 -14.18 -1.42
C MET A 142 -9.59 -15.63 -1.39
N ALA A 143 -9.80 -16.39 -2.48
CA ALA A 143 -9.23 -17.74 -2.61
C ALA A 143 -7.70 -17.69 -2.66
N TYR A 144 -7.13 -16.73 -3.41
CA TYR A 144 -5.69 -16.47 -3.44
C TYR A 144 -5.13 -16.12 -2.06
N LEU A 145 -5.75 -15.16 -1.34
CA LEU A 145 -5.32 -14.76 0.00
C LEU A 145 -5.34 -15.96 0.99
N LYS A 146 -6.34 -16.83 0.88
CA LYS A 146 -6.42 -18.06 1.66
C LYS A 146 -5.28 -19.03 1.31
N GLU A 147 -5.00 -19.21 0.03
CA GLU A 147 -3.93 -20.09 -0.46
C GLU A 147 -2.56 -19.67 0.07
N ILE A 148 -2.25 -18.37 0.01
CA ILE A 148 -0.98 -17.81 0.51
C ILE A 148 -0.96 -17.59 2.03
N GLN A 149 -2.00 -18.04 2.74
CA GLN A 149 -2.14 -17.99 4.20
C GLN A 149 -2.04 -16.55 4.77
N VAL A 150 -2.65 -15.57 4.10
CA VAL A 150 -2.77 -14.19 4.60
C VAL A 150 -4.22 -13.92 5.04
N PRO A 151 -4.57 -14.23 6.31
CA PRO A 151 -5.89 -13.95 6.87
C PRO A 151 -6.04 -12.45 7.19
N ASN A 152 -7.26 -12.05 7.59
CA ASN A 152 -7.58 -10.69 8.02
C ASN A 152 -7.40 -9.61 6.94
N ILE A 153 -7.57 -10.00 5.67
CA ILE A 153 -7.84 -9.13 4.53
C ILE A 153 -9.16 -9.57 3.93
N GLN A 154 -10.03 -8.62 3.60
CA GLN A 154 -11.30 -8.89 2.94
C GLN A 154 -11.44 -8.01 1.69
N VAL A 155 -11.68 -8.66 0.55
CA VAL A 155 -12.01 -8.03 -0.73
C VAL A 155 -13.33 -8.61 -1.20
N VAL A 156 -14.39 -7.79 -1.20
CA VAL A 156 -15.75 -8.21 -1.56
C VAL A 156 -16.41 -7.31 -2.59
N ASN A 157 -15.85 -6.12 -2.84
CA ASN A 157 -16.39 -5.14 -3.76
C ASN A 157 -15.38 -4.76 -4.84
N TYR A 158 -15.90 -4.53 -6.06
CA TYR A 158 -15.20 -3.83 -7.12
C TYR A 158 -15.06 -2.33 -6.79
N GLU A 159 -14.09 -1.63 -7.43
CA GLU A 159 -13.93 -0.18 -7.28
C GLU A 159 -15.20 0.57 -7.63
N LYS A 160 -15.85 0.23 -8.74
CA LYS A 160 -17.11 0.84 -9.19
C LYS A 160 -18.25 0.72 -8.17
N GLU A 161 -18.16 -0.23 -7.24
CA GLU A 161 -19.16 -0.42 -6.18
C GLU A 161 -18.84 0.40 -4.94
N ILE A 162 -17.55 0.63 -4.62
CA ILE A 162 -17.11 1.37 -3.42
C ILE A 162 -17.72 2.77 -3.34
N GLY A 163 -17.90 3.42 -4.49
CA GLY A 163 -18.52 4.73 -4.54
C GLY A 163 -20.04 4.74 -4.52
N ARG A 164 -20.74 3.60 -4.34
CA ARG A 164 -22.21 3.52 -4.36
C ARG A 164 -22.83 4.28 -3.18
N ASP A 165 -22.27 4.07 -2.00
CA ASP A 165 -22.67 4.71 -0.75
C ASP A 165 -21.47 4.82 0.20
N TRP A 166 -21.64 5.54 1.30
CA TRP A 166 -20.56 5.77 2.26
C TRP A 166 -20.07 4.48 2.94
N GLU A 167 -20.98 3.55 3.23
CA GLU A 167 -20.67 2.34 4.02
C GLU A 167 -19.95 1.27 3.18
N THR A 168 -20.20 1.24 1.89
CA THR A 168 -19.61 0.24 0.99
C THR A 168 -18.08 0.31 0.98
N GLN A 169 -17.48 1.49 1.18
CA GLN A 169 -16.03 1.67 1.19
C GLN A 169 -15.33 0.94 2.36
N TYR A 170 -16.04 0.62 3.46
CA TYR A 170 -15.50 -0.11 4.60
C TYR A 170 -15.55 -1.63 4.44
N ARG A 171 -16.15 -2.15 3.38
CA ARG A 171 -16.31 -3.59 3.18
C ARG A 171 -15.06 -4.27 2.65
N ASN A 172 -14.19 -3.54 1.93
CA ASN A 172 -12.84 -3.98 1.58
C ASN A 172 -11.90 -3.47 2.68
N TRP A 173 -11.48 -4.36 3.58
CA TRP A 173 -10.69 -3.99 4.76
C TRP A 173 -9.49 -4.91 4.96
N ALA A 174 -8.49 -4.43 5.66
CA ALA A 174 -7.36 -5.20 6.16
C ALA A 174 -7.01 -4.79 7.59
N THR A 175 -6.31 -5.68 8.30
CA THR A 175 -5.55 -5.28 9.49
C THR A 175 -4.13 -4.87 9.07
N PRO A 176 -3.45 -3.96 9.80
CA PRO A 176 -2.06 -3.60 9.52
C PRO A 176 -1.12 -4.81 9.48
N LYS A 177 -1.25 -5.76 10.41
CA LYS A 177 -0.46 -7.00 10.41
C LYS A 177 -0.73 -7.88 9.19
N ALA A 178 -1.97 -7.93 8.72
CA ALA A 178 -2.30 -8.70 7.52
C ALA A 178 -1.75 -8.06 6.25
N ALA A 179 -1.81 -6.72 6.14
CA ALA A 179 -1.17 -5.99 5.05
C ALA A 179 0.35 -6.18 5.05
N LEU A 180 0.98 -6.19 6.24
CA LEU A 180 2.38 -6.52 6.40
C LEU A 180 2.70 -7.94 5.94
N ALA A 181 1.87 -8.93 6.34
CA ALA A 181 2.02 -10.32 5.90
C ALA A 181 1.89 -10.46 4.38
N LEU A 182 1.00 -9.67 3.75
CA LEU A 182 0.85 -9.63 2.29
C LEU A 182 2.13 -9.12 1.59
N LEU A 183 2.75 -8.06 2.11
CA LEU A 183 4.02 -7.53 1.59
C LEU A 183 5.16 -8.57 1.68
N VAL A 184 5.22 -9.32 2.77
CA VAL A 184 6.20 -10.41 2.93
C VAL A 184 5.87 -11.58 2.00
N ALA A 185 4.60 -11.93 1.83
CA ALA A 185 4.16 -12.98 0.93
C ALA A 185 4.50 -12.68 -0.54
N LEU A 186 4.51 -11.41 -0.96
CA LEU A 186 4.94 -11.00 -2.30
C LEU A 186 6.31 -11.61 -2.67
N GLN A 187 7.26 -11.59 -1.75
CA GLN A 187 8.61 -12.11 -1.98
C GLN A 187 8.70 -13.65 -1.96
N ARG A 188 7.69 -14.33 -1.45
CA ARG A 188 7.67 -15.79 -1.29
C ARG A 188 6.80 -16.50 -2.32
N GLU A 189 5.68 -15.89 -2.70
CA GLU A 189 4.60 -16.55 -3.42
C GLU A 189 4.59 -16.31 -4.94
N LEU A 190 5.41 -15.36 -5.43
CA LEU A 190 5.52 -15.05 -6.85
C LEU A 190 6.88 -15.51 -7.40
N SER A 191 6.96 -15.77 -8.69
CA SER A 191 8.24 -16.01 -9.38
C SER A 191 9.15 -14.78 -9.28
N ALA A 192 10.45 -14.95 -9.48
CA ALA A 192 11.42 -13.86 -9.46
C ALA A 192 11.09 -12.77 -10.49
N GLU A 193 10.57 -13.15 -11.64
CA GLU A 193 10.14 -12.25 -12.71
C GLU A 193 8.92 -11.43 -12.28
N SER A 194 7.90 -12.08 -11.73
CA SER A 194 6.68 -11.42 -11.24
C SER A 194 6.95 -10.53 -10.03
N GLN A 195 7.84 -10.93 -9.11
CA GLN A 195 8.30 -10.10 -7.99
C GLN A 195 8.98 -8.83 -8.51
N THR A 196 9.95 -8.99 -9.43
CA THR A 196 10.69 -7.86 -10.02
C THR A 196 9.75 -6.89 -10.70
N LEU A 197 8.81 -7.39 -11.50
CA LEU A 197 7.81 -6.56 -12.17
C LEU A 197 6.96 -5.79 -11.14
N LEU A 198 6.38 -6.48 -10.16
CA LEU A 198 5.47 -5.86 -9.20
C LEU A 198 6.18 -4.83 -8.32
N LEU A 199 7.38 -5.14 -7.81
CA LEU A 199 8.19 -4.20 -7.02
C LEU A 199 8.60 -2.97 -7.84
N LYS A 200 8.94 -3.15 -9.13
CA LYS A 200 9.20 -2.03 -10.04
C LYS A 200 7.97 -1.13 -10.16
N LEU A 201 6.79 -1.70 -10.46
CA LEU A 201 5.54 -0.94 -10.58
C LEU A 201 5.20 -0.19 -9.27
N MET A 202 5.41 -0.83 -8.12
CA MET A 202 5.21 -0.20 -6.81
C MET A 202 6.21 0.93 -6.55
N THR A 203 7.46 0.82 -7.03
CA THR A 203 8.48 1.88 -6.90
C THR A 203 8.15 3.08 -7.77
N GLU A 204 7.56 2.84 -8.94
CA GLU A 204 7.11 3.84 -9.91
C GLU A 204 5.74 4.44 -9.57
N ALA A 205 5.15 4.09 -8.40
CA ALA A 205 3.85 4.61 -7.99
C ALA A 205 3.82 6.14 -7.92
N ILE A 206 2.84 6.74 -8.60
CA ILE A 206 2.66 8.18 -8.72
C ILE A 206 2.05 8.80 -7.45
N PRO A 207 0.93 8.26 -6.88
CA PRO A 207 0.33 8.85 -5.70
C PRO A 207 1.13 8.55 -4.43
N GLY A 208 1.09 9.45 -3.44
CA GLY A 208 1.63 9.24 -2.10
C GLY A 208 3.09 9.70 -1.89
N ALA A 209 3.59 10.65 -2.70
CA ALA A 209 4.94 11.18 -2.55
C ALA A 209 5.25 11.74 -1.14
N LYS A 210 4.23 12.23 -0.42
CA LYS A 210 4.32 12.79 0.94
C LYS A 210 4.07 11.74 2.05
N ARG A 211 3.70 10.49 1.71
CA ARG A 211 3.39 9.41 2.66
C ARG A 211 4.66 8.65 3.05
N LEU A 212 4.74 7.33 2.86
CA LEU A 212 5.92 6.54 3.27
C LEU A 212 7.25 7.17 2.83
N LYS A 213 7.29 7.81 1.65
CA LYS A 213 8.49 8.49 1.10
C LYS A 213 8.79 9.83 1.76
N GLY A 214 7.80 10.49 2.38
CA GLY A 214 7.79 11.93 2.67
C GLY A 214 8.94 12.44 3.54
N GLU A 215 9.42 11.66 4.50
CA GLU A 215 10.52 12.05 5.41
C GLU A 215 11.75 11.14 5.32
N LEU A 216 11.76 10.20 4.38
CA LEU A 216 12.93 9.35 4.15
C LEU A 216 14.03 10.13 3.42
N PRO A 217 15.30 9.74 3.59
CA PRO A 217 16.40 10.35 2.83
C PRO A 217 16.17 10.29 1.33
N ALA A 218 16.60 11.33 0.61
CA ALA A 218 16.53 11.36 -0.84
C ALA A 218 17.24 10.14 -1.45
N GLY A 219 16.62 9.53 -2.46
CA GLY A 219 17.13 8.33 -3.11
C GLY A 219 16.78 7.01 -2.42
N THR A 220 16.09 7.03 -1.27
CA THR A 220 15.59 5.79 -0.64
C THR A 220 14.59 5.11 -1.58
N VAL A 221 14.83 3.83 -1.89
CA VAL A 221 13.92 3.03 -2.71
C VAL A 221 12.72 2.60 -1.85
N VAL A 222 11.52 2.95 -2.32
CA VAL A 222 10.25 2.60 -1.65
C VAL A 222 9.29 2.05 -2.69
N ALA A 223 9.05 0.76 -2.63
CA ALA A 223 7.99 0.09 -3.40
C ALA A 223 6.69 0.13 -2.58
N HIS A 224 5.66 0.87 -3.02
CA HIS A 224 4.49 1.10 -2.19
C HIS A 224 3.16 1.12 -2.95
N LYS A 225 2.06 0.97 -2.22
CA LYS A 225 0.69 1.13 -2.72
C LYS A 225 -0.13 1.94 -1.74
N THR A 226 -0.67 3.06 -2.21
CA THR A 226 -1.54 3.94 -1.44
C THR A 226 -3.01 3.54 -1.50
N GLY A 227 -3.78 4.01 -0.54
CA GLY A 227 -5.24 4.00 -0.53
C GLY A 227 -5.78 5.32 -0.03
N THR A 228 -6.74 5.93 -0.75
CA THR A 228 -7.32 7.22 -0.35
C THR A 228 -8.84 7.15 -0.48
N GLY A 229 -9.51 7.47 0.60
CA GLY A 229 -10.98 7.52 0.70
C GLY A 229 -11.52 8.93 0.55
N GLY A 230 -12.84 9.01 0.41
CA GLY A 230 -13.54 10.28 0.35
C GLY A 230 -13.68 10.96 1.72
N THR A 231 -14.00 12.25 1.69
CA THR A 231 -14.33 13.04 2.88
C THR A 231 -15.82 13.36 2.89
N ARG A 232 -16.48 13.11 4.04
CA ARG A 232 -17.88 13.46 4.28
C ARG A 232 -18.02 14.08 5.66
N ASN A 233 -18.68 15.23 5.75
CA ASN A 233 -18.88 15.97 7.00
C ASN A 233 -17.55 16.26 7.75
N GLY A 234 -16.46 16.56 7.00
CA GLY A 234 -15.16 16.83 7.58
C GLY A 234 -14.38 15.58 8.04
N ILE A 235 -14.91 14.38 7.84
CA ILE A 235 -14.25 13.13 8.19
C ILE A 235 -13.80 12.40 6.92
N THR A 236 -12.51 12.12 6.81
CA THR A 236 -11.92 11.33 5.73
C THR A 236 -11.87 9.85 6.13
N SER A 237 -12.46 9.00 5.29
CA SER A 237 -12.60 7.57 5.58
C SER A 237 -11.28 6.81 5.60
N ALA A 238 -10.32 7.19 4.75
CA ALA A 238 -9.01 6.54 4.70
C ALA A 238 -7.92 7.41 4.07
N THR A 239 -6.72 7.33 4.64
CA THR A 239 -5.44 7.75 4.05
C THR A 239 -4.42 6.68 4.43
N ASN A 240 -4.06 5.83 3.47
CA ASN A 240 -3.27 4.63 3.72
C ASN A 240 -2.03 4.61 2.82
N ASP A 241 -0.99 3.94 3.30
CA ASP A 241 0.15 3.57 2.46
C ASP A 241 0.82 2.31 3.02
N ILE A 242 1.07 1.32 2.16
CA ILE A 242 1.79 0.10 2.52
C ILE A 242 2.94 -0.13 1.54
N GLY A 243 4.07 -0.62 2.01
CA GLY A 243 5.21 -0.81 1.10
C GLY A 243 6.43 -1.45 1.74
N ILE A 244 7.43 -1.63 0.90
CA ILE A 244 8.76 -2.15 1.26
C ILE A 244 9.78 -1.04 1.02
N ILE A 245 10.53 -0.71 2.06
CA ILE A 245 11.59 0.30 2.06
C ILE A 245 12.94 -0.43 2.08
N THR A 246 13.81 -0.15 1.11
CA THR A 246 15.17 -0.70 1.11
C THR A 246 16.06 0.13 2.03
N LEU A 247 16.65 -0.51 3.04
CA LEU A 247 17.58 0.11 3.98
C LEU A 247 18.97 0.29 3.33
N PRO A 248 19.82 1.21 3.85
CA PRO A 248 21.16 1.45 3.30
C PRO A 248 22.11 0.24 3.31
N ASP A 249 21.85 -0.73 4.21
CA ASP A 249 22.62 -1.97 4.31
C ASP A 249 22.06 -3.12 3.45
N GLY A 250 21.02 -2.83 2.64
CA GLY A 250 20.38 -3.78 1.75
C GLY A 250 19.24 -4.58 2.36
N ARG A 251 18.99 -4.49 3.68
CA ARG A 251 17.81 -5.09 4.30
C ARG A 251 16.53 -4.40 3.85
N HIS A 252 15.39 -5.06 4.07
CA HIS A 252 14.07 -4.58 3.69
C HIS A 252 13.19 -4.36 4.91
N LEU A 253 12.63 -3.16 5.01
CA LEU A 253 11.64 -2.79 6.01
C LEU A 253 10.24 -2.77 5.36
N ALA A 254 9.42 -3.76 5.66
CA ALA A 254 8.01 -3.75 5.30
C ALA A 254 7.24 -2.86 6.28
N VAL A 255 6.38 -1.99 5.75
CA VAL A 255 5.60 -1.00 6.51
C VAL A 255 4.16 -0.98 6.02
N ALA A 256 3.21 -1.03 6.93
CA ALA A 256 1.79 -0.85 6.63
C ALA A 256 1.21 0.21 7.57
N VAL A 257 0.70 1.31 7.02
CA VAL A 257 0.08 2.41 7.77
C VAL A 257 -1.31 2.69 7.24
N PHE A 258 -2.27 2.71 8.13
CA PHE A 258 -3.66 3.04 7.87
C PHE A 258 -4.09 4.20 8.78
N VAL A 259 -4.66 5.24 8.20
CA VAL A 259 -5.34 6.33 8.92
C VAL A 259 -6.78 6.35 8.47
N SER A 260 -7.73 6.19 9.37
CA SER A 260 -9.16 6.16 9.02
C SER A 260 -10.00 7.04 9.94
N ASP A 261 -11.15 7.44 9.40
CA ASP A 261 -12.16 8.23 10.12
C ASP A 261 -11.57 9.50 10.74
N SER A 262 -10.68 10.16 9.99
CA SER A 262 -9.86 11.28 10.46
C SER A 262 -10.48 12.63 10.12
N ALA A 263 -10.52 13.52 11.10
CA ALA A 263 -10.88 14.94 10.95
C ALA A 263 -9.65 15.85 10.66
N ALA A 264 -8.44 15.29 10.60
CA ALA A 264 -7.25 16.04 10.20
C ALA A 264 -7.27 16.35 8.69
N ASP A 265 -6.55 17.38 8.26
CA ASP A 265 -6.37 17.68 6.85
C ASP A 265 -5.43 16.69 6.14
N ASP A 266 -5.37 16.77 4.82
CA ASP A 266 -4.61 15.84 3.98
C ASP A 266 -3.11 15.88 4.30
N ASP A 267 -2.53 17.09 4.47
CA ASP A 267 -1.11 17.25 4.78
C ASP A 267 -0.77 16.66 6.15
N THR A 268 -1.62 16.82 7.14
CA THR A 268 -1.46 16.22 8.48
C THR A 268 -1.49 14.70 8.40
N ARG A 269 -2.45 14.10 7.67
CA ARG A 269 -2.54 12.64 7.53
C ARG A 269 -1.35 12.07 6.77
N ASP A 270 -0.93 12.72 5.68
CA ASP A 270 0.25 12.32 4.91
C ASP A 270 1.54 12.41 5.77
N ALA A 271 1.70 13.49 6.56
CA ALA A 271 2.83 13.68 7.46
C ALA A 271 2.87 12.64 8.60
N ILE A 272 1.72 12.20 9.12
CA ILE A 272 1.65 11.10 10.09
C ILE A 272 2.24 9.82 9.50
N ILE A 273 1.84 9.45 8.28
CA ILE A 273 2.37 8.27 7.58
C ILE A 273 3.89 8.40 7.39
N ALA A 274 4.36 9.57 6.95
CA ALA A 274 5.78 9.84 6.75
C ALA A 274 6.59 9.71 8.05
N ARG A 275 6.12 10.31 9.16
CA ARG A 275 6.76 10.24 10.47
C ARG A 275 6.79 8.82 11.04
N LEU A 276 5.71 8.04 10.87
CA LEU A 276 5.66 6.63 11.28
C LEU A 276 6.68 5.78 10.50
N ALA A 277 6.75 5.97 9.18
CA ALA A 277 7.74 5.30 8.35
C ALA A 277 9.17 5.70 8.72
N LYS A 278 9.41 7.00 8.99
CA LYS A 278 10.71 7.52 9.43
C LYS A 278 11.13 6.96 10.77
N ALA A 279 10.21 6.85 11.72
CA ALA A 279 10.49 6.26 13.03
C ALA A 279 10.94 4.80 12.90
N ALA A 280 10.20 4.00 12.12
CA ALA A 280 10.53 2.61 11.85
C ALA A 280 11.88 2.46 11.11
N TRP A 281 12.13 3.32 10.11
CA TRP A 281 13.39 3.34 9.36
C TRP A 281 14.59 3.67 10.23
N ASN A 282 14.48 4.65 11.14
CA ASN A 282 15.54 5.00 12.11
C ASN A 282 15.85 3.84 13.05
N ALA A 283 14.82 3.21 13.62
CA ALA A 283 14.99 2.06 14.52
C ALA A 283 15.61 0.85 13.81
N ALA A 284 15.21 0.57 12.56
CA ALA A 284 15.78 -0.51 11.77
C ALA A 284 17.28 -0.34 11.48
N GLN A 285 17.74 0.91 11.28
CA GLN A 285 19.16 1.19 11.09
C GLN A 285 19.99 1.00 12.34
N SER A 286 19.44 1.23 13.55
CA SER A 286 20.18 1.04 14.79
C SER A 286 20.50 -0.43 15.08
N LEU A 287 19.62 -1.34 14.69
CA LEU A 287 19.83 -2.80 14.83
C LEU A 287 20.92 -3.38 13.89
N GLY A 288 21.39 -2.64 12.91
CA GLY A 288 22.46 -3.09 12.00
C GLY A 288 23.85 -2.58 12.38
N ARG A 289 23.99 -1.91 13.52
CA ARG A 289 25.27 -1.32 13.97
C ARG A 289 25.89 -2.03 15.19
N GLU A 290 25.23 -3.08 15.68
CA GLU A 290 25.78 -4.00 16.68
C GLU A 290 26.39 -5.24 15.99
#